data_c68565e8fdde3ab089abe29f8641c204
#
_entry.id   c68565e8fdde3ab089abe29f8641c204
#
_cell.length_a   1.000
_cell.length_b   1.000
_cell.length_c   1.000
_cell.angle_alpha   90.00
_cell.angle_beta   90.00
_cell.angle_gamma   90.00
#
_symmetry.space_group_name_H-M   'P 1'
#
loop_
_entity.id
_entity.type
_entity.pdbx_description
1 polymer ?
#
loop_
_entity_poly.entity_id
_entity_poly.type
_entity_poly.pdbx_seq_one_letter_code
_entity_poly.pdbx_strand_id
1 'polypeptide(L)'
;MHRIAAELDGEAQVVAGAMSSDPANARESAAAWCLDRWYSSYEQMAVEEARRSDGIDFAIVATPNHLHFPVAKAFLSAGTHVICDKPLAFSVAEAQLFVDLVERGAPLFALTHNYTGYPLVRHARDLVRQGALGDLRKVLVEYNQDWLMTRAEQSGNKQAGWRTDPKRAGISCCVGDIGTHAANLLEFIAGKPIQSVCADLSTFVTGRELDDDANILLRLEGGAKGTLVCSQIACGEENNLTIRIYGSRGGLEWAQQDPNTLIFKPHGAPRQILRTGNGYLSEAARAVTRTPAGHPEGYLEAFATIYRSFIADIRRRREGLAPLRDYPSARDGLR
;
A
#
# COMPACT_ATOMS: atom_id res chain seq x y z
N MET A 1 -6.22 11.97 2.99
CA MET A 1 -5.68 11.16 1.89
C MET A 1 -6.73 10.18 1.36
N HIS A 2 -7.16 9.18 2.13
CA HIS A 2 -8.09 8.13 1.71
C HIS A 2 -9.41 8.65 1.12
N ARG A 3 -10.05 9.66 1.76
CA ARG A 3 -11.27 10.27 1.23
C ARG A 3 -11.08 10.84 -0.18
N ILE A 4 -10.02 11.65 -0.37
CA ILE A 4 -9.73 12.25 -1.67
C ILE A 4 -9.52 11.17 -2.74
N ALA A 5 -8.77 10.12 -2.41
CA ALA A 5 -8.50 9.04 -3.34
C ALA A 5 -9.74 8.19 -3.66
N ALA A 6 -10.58 7.91 -2.66
CA ALA A 6 -11.82 7.16 -2.85
C ALA A 6 -12.83 7.90 -3.73
N GLU A 7 -12.92 9.23 -3.58
CA GLU A 7 -13.86 10.10 -4.29
C GLU A 7 -13.32 10.63 -5.64
N LEU A 8 -12.02 10.47 -5.92
CA LEU A 8 -11.34 11.10 -7.07
C LEU A 8 -11.97 10.75 -8.43
N ASP A 9 -12.35 9.51 -8.61
CA ASP A 9 -12.94 9.03 -9.88
C ASP A 9 -14.48 9.16 -9.90
N GLY A 10 -15.10 9.73 -8.86
CA GLY A 10 -16.55 9.90 -8.77
C GLY A 10 -17.34 8.58 -8.60
N GLU A 11 -16.65 7.47 -8.26
CA GLU A 11 -17.24 6.13 -8.16
C GLU A 11 -17.66 5.78 -6.73
N ALA A 12 -17.22 6.54 -5.74
CA ALA A 12 -17.59 6.39 -4.33
C ALA A 12 -17.78 7.74 -3.64
N GLN A 13 -18.52 7.73 -2.55
CA GLN A 13 -18.71 8.86 -1.65
C GLN A 13 -18.56 8.37 -0.21
N VAL A 14 -17.86 9.15 0.63
CA VAL A 14 -17.76 8.88 2.06
C VAL A 14 -18.98 9.46 2.76
N VAL A 15 -19.86 8.60 3.25
CA VAL A 15 -21.18 8.95 3.82
C VAL A 15 -21.27 8.73 5.33
N ALA A 16 -20.39 7.91 5.90
CA ALA A 16 -20.43 7.53 7.31
C ALA A 16 -19.03 7.46 7.92
N GLY A 17 -18.92 7.63 9.24
CA GLY A 17 -17.63 7.53 9.90
C GLY A 17 -17.70 7.35 11.43
N ALA A 18 -16.79 6.50 11.94
CA ALA A 18 -16.38 6.45 13.34
C ALA A 18 -15.00 7.10 13.45
N MET A 19 -14.95 8.43 13.57
CA MET A 19 -13.76 9.26 13.33
C MET A 19 -12.83 9.38 14.53
N SER A 20 -13.28 8.99 15.72
CA SER A 20 -12.51 9.06 16.97
C SER A 20 -13.11 8.11 18.00
N SER A 21 -12.28 7.65 18.96
CA SER A 21 -12.75 6.96 20.17
C SER A 21 -13.38 7.92 21.20
N ASP A 22 -13.17 9.23 21.06
CA ASP A 22 -13.87 10.26 21.81
C ASP A 22 -15.13 10.69 21.05
N PRO A 23 -16.34 10.51 21.60
CA PRO A 23 -17.58 10.83 20.91
C PRO A 23 -17.74 12.31 20.52
N ALA A 24 -17.21 13.24 21.32
CA ALA A 24 -17.26 14.66 21.00
C ALA A 24 -16.39 14.97 19.76
N ASN A 25 -15.16 14.48 19.76
CA ASN A 25 -14.25 14.60 18.62
C ASN A 25 -14.78 13.86 17.38
N ALA A 26 -15.42 12.69 17.55
CA ALA A 26 -16.03 11.95 16.46
C ALA A 26 -17.13 12.77 15.77
N ARG A 27 -18.03 13.37 16.56
CA ARG A 27 -19.11 14.24 16.06
C ARG A 27 -18.59 15.48 15.36
N GLU A 28 -17.62 16.16 15.95
CA GLU A 28 -16.99 17.35 15.35
C GLU A 28 -16.30 17.03 14.04
N SER A 29 -15.52 15.96 14.01
CA SER A 29 -14.84 15.50 12.78
C SER A 29 -15.82 15.11 11.68
N ALA A 30 -16.91 14.43 12.02
CA ALA A 30 -17.96 14.08 11.07
C ALA A 30 -18.66 15.32 10.50
N ALA A 31 -18.95 16.31 11.33
CA ALA A 31 -19.53 17.58 10.89
C ALA A 31 -18.57 18.34 9.97
N ALA A 32 -17.27 18.41 10.33
CA ALA A 32 -16.24 19.04 9.49
C ALA A 32 -16.08 18.35 8.12
N TRP A 33 -16.38 17.05 8.04
CA TRP A 33 -16.35 16.28 6.81
C TRP A 33 -17.71 16.21 6.09
N CYS A 34 -18.74 16.87 6.63
CA CYS A 34 -20.11 16.83 6.10
C CYS A 34 -20.62 15.39 5.91
N LEU A 35 -20.35 14.51 6.87
CA LEU A 35 -20.83 13.14 6.79
C LEU A 35 -22.31 13.06 7.15
N ASP A 36 -23.07 12.27 6.40
CA ASP A 36 -24.50 12.05 6.65
C ASP A 36 -24.73 11.32 7.99
N ARG A 37 -23.81 10.42 8.33
CA ARG A 37 -23.90 9.57 9.52
C ARG A 37 -22.57 9.53 10.26
N TRP A 38 -22.64 9.53 11.61
CA TRP A 38 -21.47 9.33 12.46
C TRP A 38 -21.77 8.37 13.60
N TYR A 39 -20.73 7.71 14.10
CA TYR A 39 -20.82 6.70 15.14
C TYR A 39 -19.77 6.94 16.21
N SER A 40 -20.12 6.58 17.47
CA SER A 40 -19.19 6.73 18.61
C SER A 40 -18.12 5.64 18.64
N SER A 41 -18.33 4.52 17.92
CA SER A 41 -17.34 3.46 17.79
C SER A 41 -17.48 2.74 16.44
N TYR A 42 -16.42 2.06 16.02
CA TYR A 42 -16.41 1.27 14.79
C TYR A 42 -17.30 0.01 14.91
N GLU A 43 -17.44 -0.56 16.11
CA GLU A 43 -18.32 -1.69 16.36
C GLU A 43 -19.79 -1.30 16.12
N GLN A 44 -20.18 -0.16 16.67
CA GLN A 44 -21.52 0.39 16.44
C GLN A 44 -21.74 0.61 14.93
N MET A 45 -20.79 1.28 14.28
CA MET A 45 -20.87 1.54 12.84
C MET A 45 -21.03 0.25 12.03
N ALA A 46 -20.21 -0.78 12.31
CA ALA A 46 -20.27 -2.05 11.58
C ALA A 46 -21.64 -2.74 11.69
N VAL A 47 -22.22 -2.76 12.89
CA VAL A 47 -23.53 -3.39 13.14
C VAL A 47 -24.68 -2.59 12.54
N GLU A 48 -24.66 -1.26 12.72
CA GLU A 48 -25.77 -0.42 12.27
C GLU A 48 -25.79 -0.27 10.74
N GLU A 49 -24.64 -0.02 10.12
CA GLU A 49 -24.55 0.10 8.66
C GLU A 49 -24.93 -1.22 7.94
N ALA A 50 -24.56 -2.37 8.48
CA ALA A 50 -24.95 -3.67 7.91
C ALA A 50 -26.47 -3.95 7.92
N ARG A 51 -27.23 -3.25 8.77
CA ARG A 51 -28.70 -3.41 8.88
C ARG A 51 -29.49 -2.45 8.00
N ARG A 52 -28.82 -1.45 7.45
CA ARG A 52 -29.46 -0.40 6.66
C ARG A 52 -29.65 -0.85 5.22
N SER A 53 -30.76 -0.45 4.61
CA SER A 53 -30.99 -0.63 3.17
C SER A 53 -30.11 0.26 2.30
N ASP A 54 -29.64 1.40 2.86
CA ASP A 54 -28.72 2.37 2.29
C ASP A 54 -27.35 2.36 3.01
N GLY A 55 -26.99 1.22 3.57
CA GLY A 55 -25.71 1.04 4.29
C GLY A 55 -24.50 1.14 3.39
N ILE A 56 -23.32 1.24 4.00
CA ILE A 56 -22.06 1.36 3.28
C ILE A 56 -21.71 0.09 2.50
N ASP A 57 -21.14 0.24 1.32
CA ASP A 57 -20.64 -0.87 0.51
C ASP A 57 -19.32 -1.40 1.03
N PHE A 58 -18.46 -0.50 1.51
CA PHE A 58 -17.18 -0.85 2.10
C PHE A 58 -16.74 0.15 3.18
N ALA A 59 -15.94 -0.32 4.11
CA ALA A 59 -15.30 0.49 5.13
C ALA A 59 -13.83 0.75 4.78
N ILE A 60 -13.35 1.97 5.09
CA ILE A 60 -11.94 2.36 5.01
C ILE A 60 -11.36 2.32 6.43
N VAL A 61 -10.35 1.49 6.65
CA VAL A 61 -9.62 1.39 7.92
C VAL A 61 -8.30 2.13 7.80
N ALA A 62 -8.20 3.28 8.45
CA ALA A 62 -7.03 4.17 8.46
C ALA A 62 -6.59 4.51 9.90
N THR A 63 -6.61 3.51 10.75
CA THR A 63 -6.26 3.58 12.18
C THR A 63 -4.77 3.29 12.40
N PRO A 64 -4.21 3.45 13.63
CA PRO A 64 -2.91 2.89 13.97
C PRO A 64 -2.90 1.36 13.86
N ASN A 65 -1.71 0.78 13.60
CA ASN A 65 -1.51 -0.63 13.24
C ASN A 65 -2.24 -1.64 14.15
N HIS A 66 -2.19 -1.45 15.48
CA HIS A 66 -2.83 -2.35 16.43
C HIS A 66 -4.36 -2.42 16.34
N LEU A 67 -4.99 -1.50 15.61
CA LEU A 67 -6.43 -1.46 15.38
C LEU A 67 -6.84 -2.01 14.01
N HIS A 68 -5.91 -2.30 13.10
CA HIS A 68 -6.25 -2.77 11.75
C HIS A 68 -7.09 -4.06 11.80
N PHE A 69 -6.61 -5.08 12.50
CA PHE A 69 -7.31 -6.36 12.60
C PHE A 69 -8.66 -6.28 13.29
N PRO A 70 -8.78 -5.75 14.53
CA PRO A 70 -10.08 -5.70 15.21
C PRO A 70 -11.13 -4.89 14.45
N VAL A 71 -10.75 -3.74 13.86
CA VAL A 71 -11.67 -2.92 13.08
C VAL A 71 -12.11 -3.63 11.80
N ALA A 72 -11.16 -4.12 11.00
CA ALA A 72 -11.49 -4.82 9.77
C ALA A 72 -12.31 -6.09 10.01
N LYS A 73 -11.99 -6.85 11.08
CA LYS A 73 -12.77 -8.02 11.49
C LYS A 73 -14.22 -7.68 11.78
N ALA A 74 -14.49 -6.56 12.47
CA ALA A 74 -15.86 -6.15 12.78
C ALA A 74 -16.69 -5.93 11.51
N PHE A 75 -16.17 -5.18 10.53
CA PHE A 75 -16.85 -4.93 9.27
C PHE A 75 -16.97 -6.18 8.39
N LEU A 76 -15.89 -6.96 8.23
CA LEU A 76 -15.91 -8.20 7.45
C LEU A 76 -16.93 -9.21 8.03
N SER A 77 -16.99 -9.33 9.38
CA SER A 77 -17.96 -10.22 10.05
C SER A 77 -19.39 -9.72 9.91
N ALA A 78 -19.61 -8.42 9.74
CA ALA A 78 -20.92 -7.82 9.48
C ALA A 78 -21.34 -7.90 8.01
N GLY A 79 -20.49 -8.46 7.12
CA GLY A 79 -20.78 -8.58 5.69
C GLY A 79 -20.34 -7.40 4.84
N THR A 80 -19.66 -6.40 5.42
CA THR A 80 -19.18 -5.20 4.73
C THR A 80 -17.78 -5.42 4.16
N HIS A 81 -17.54 -5.01 2.91
CA HIS A 81 -16.22 -5.04 2.29
C HIS A 81 -15.25 -4.10 3.01
N VAL A 82 -13.94 -4.38 2.97
CA VAL A 82 -12.95 -3.56 3.67
C VAL A 82 -11.75 -3.24 2.79
N ILE A 83 -11.35 -1.98 2.81
CA ILE A 83 -10.03 -1.52 2.37
C ILE A 83 -9.28 -0.99 3.60
N CYS A 84 -8.09 -1.54 3.86
CA CYS A 84 -7.33 -1.25 5.08
C CYS A 84 -5.98 -0.62 4.73
N ASP A 85 -5.53 0.30 5.58
CA ASP A 85 -4.17 0.83 5.46
C ASP A 85 -3.13 -0.25 5.84
N LYS A 86 -1.92 -0.08 5.38
CA LYS A 86 -0.78 -0.95 5.66
C LYS A 86 -0.09 -0.56 7.01
N PRO A 87 0.65 -1.45 7.63
CA PRO A 87 0.77 -2.88 7.36
C PRO A 87 -0.53 -3.63 7.65
N LEU A 88 -0.64 -4.87 7.18
CA LEU A 88 -1.87 -5.67 7.33
C LEU A 88 -2.32 -5.78 8.78
N ALA A 89 -1.39 -6.07 9.67
CA ALA A 89 -1.68 -6.36 11.08
C ALA A 89 -0.49 -5.99 11.98
N PHE A 90 -0.75 -6.03 13.27
CA PHE A 90 0.22 -5.72 14.33
C PHE A 90 1.26 -6.83 14.54
N SER A 91 0.90 -8.07 14.21
CA SER A 91 1.77 -9.26 14.36
C SER A 91 1.51 -10.29 13.26
N VAL A 92 2.48 -11.19 13.04
CA VAL A 92 2.33 -12.29 12.08
C VAL A 92 1.14 -13.19 12.45
N ALA A 93 0.89 -13.44 13.74
CA ALA A 93 -0.24 -14.24 14.20
C ALA A 93 -1.58 -13.59 13.82
N GLU A 94 -1.73 -12.27 14.01
CA GLU A 94 -2.91 -11.53 13.54
C GLU A 94 -3.02 -11.52 12.02
N ALA A 95 -1.92 -11.35 11.31
CA ALA A 95 -1.90 -11.38 9.85
C ALA A 95 -2.41 -12.73 9.31
N GLN A 96 -2.03 -13.85 9.93
CA GLN A 96 -2.53 -15.17 9.57
C GLN A 96 -4.03 -15.29 9.83
N LEU A 97 -4.51 -14.86 11.01
CA LEU A 97 -5.94 -14.82 11.32
C LEU A 97 -6.72 -13.95 10.33
N PHE A 98 -6.11 -12.88 9.87
CA PHE A 98 -6.70 -11.98 8.88
C PHE A 98 -6.87 -12.67 7.52
N VAL A 99 -5.82 -13.34 7.05
CA VAL A 99 -5.87 -14.13 5.81
C VAL A 99 -6.94 -15.20 5.90
N ASP A 100 -6.96 -15.97 6.99
CA ASP A 100 -7.95 -17.03 7.22
C ASP A 100 -9.39 -16.48 7.20
N LEU A 101 -9.61 -15.29 7.78
CA LEU A 101 -10.92 -14.64 7.78
C LEU A 101 -11.35 -14.24 6.36
N VAL A 102 -10.45 -13.62 5.59
CA VAL A 102 -10.74 -13.16 4.22
C VAL A 102 -10.97 -14.34 3.26
N GLU A 103 -10.24 -15.44 3.44
CA GLU A 103 -10.32 -16.60 2.54
C GLU A 103 -11.54 -17.51 2.78
N ARG A 104 -12.16 -17.45 3.95
CA ARG A 104 -13.39 -18.22 4.25
C ARG A 104 -14.63 -17.72 3.49
N GLY A 105 -14.49 -16.84 2.55
CA GLY A 105 -15.51 -16.54 1.55
C GLY A 105 -16.39 -15.33 1.84
N ALA A 106 -16.00 -14.52 2.75
CA ALA A 106 -16.73 -13.31 3.12
C ALA A 106 -16.53 -12.13 2.15
N PRO A 107 -16.76 -10.92 2.59
CA PRO A 107 -16.56 -9.71 1.81
C PRO A 107 -15.14 -9.57 1.23
N LEU A 108 -15.00 -8.74 0.21
CA LEU A 108 -13.70 -8.42 -0.38
C LEU A 108 -12.85 -7.61 0.61
N PHE A 109 -11.54 -7.83 0.51
CA PHE A 109 -10.54 -7.09 1.28
C PHE A 109 -9.43 -6.60 0.37
N ALA A 110 -9.00 -5.34 0.54
CA ALA A 110 -7.82 -4.75 -0.10
C ALA A 110 -6.92 -4.09 0.93
N LEU A 111 -5.61 -4.11 0.64
CA LEU A 111 -4.57 -3.44 1.43
C LEU A 111 -3.98 -2.27 0.64
N THR A 112 -3.75 -1.11 1.27
CA THR A 112 -3.33 0.09 0.54
C THR A 112 -1.82 0.20 0.36
N HIS A 113 -1.18 -0.80 -0.24
CA HIS A 113 0.16 -0.62 -0.79
C HIS A 113 0.09 0.21 -2.09
N ASN A 114 -0.12 1.50 -1.94
CA ASN A 114 -0.49 2.44 -2.99
C ASN A 114 0.52 2.55 -4.15
N TYR A 115 1.79 2.25 -3.92
CA TYR A 115 2.82 2.35 -4.96
C TYR A 115 2.59 1.38 -6.13
N THR A 116 1.82 0.31 -5.94
CA THR A 116 1.38 -0.58 -7.01
C THR A 116 0.28 0.03 -7.90
N GLY A 117 -0.29 1.16 -7.48
CA GLY A 117 -1.32 1.89 -8.24
C GLY A 117 -0.78 2.78 -9.35
N TYR A 118 0.51 3.11 -9.37
CA TYR A 118 1.10 3.94 -10.42
C TYR A 118 1.07 3.26 -11.80
N PRO A 119 0.69 3.99 -12.87
CA PRO A 119 0.63 3.42 -14.22
C PRO A 119 1.93 2.76 -14.67
N LEU A 120 3.08 3.41 -14.44
CA LEU A 120 4.37 2.89 -14.88
C LEU A 120 4.89 1.72 -14.02
N VAL A 121 4.46 1.59 -12.79
CA VAL A 121 4.71 0.39 -11.97
C VAL A 121 3.94 -0.80 -12.54
N ARG A 122 2.69 -0.62 -12.99
CA ARG A 122 1.93 -1.64 -13.71
C ARG A 122 2.54 -2.00 -15.05
N HIS A 123 3.03 -1.02 -15.80
CA HIS A 123 3.76 -1.28 -17.03
C HIS A 123 5.06 -2.05 -16.79
N ALA A 124 5.82 -1.71 -15.75
CA ALA A 124 7.03 -2.44 -15.35
C ALA A 124 6.73 -3.91 -15.04
N ARG A 125 5.64 -4.19 -14.29
CA ARG A 125 5.13 -5.54 -14.05
C ARG A 125 4.84 -6.28 -15.35
N ASP A 126 4.17 -5.63 -16.29
CA ASP A 126 3.81 -6.24 -17.56
C ASP A 126 5.04 -6.52 -18.44
N LEU A 127 6.05 -5.64 -18.46
CA LEU A 127 7.33 -5.90 -19.12
C LEU A 127 8.03 -7.16 -18.55
N VAL A 128 8.03 -7.32 -17.23
CA VAL A 128 8.57 -8.52 -16.58
C VAL A 128 7.77 -9.77 -16.99
N ARG A 129 6.44 -9.72 -16.92
CA ARG A 129 5.54 -10.84 -17.28
C ARG A 129 5.67 -11.27 -18.72
N GLN A 130 5.87 -10.33 -19.65
CA GLN A 130 6.11 -10.58 -21.06
C GLN A 130 7.53 -11.10 -21.35
N GLY A 131 8.36 -11.20 -20.31
CA GLY A 131 9.73 -11.68 -20.42
C GLY A 131 10.68 -10.68 -21.08
N ALA A 132 10.35 -9.39 -21.13
CA ALA A 132 11.24 -8.37 -21.72
C ALA A 132 12.60 -8.30 -21.03
N LEU A 133 12.68 -8.63 -19.73
CA LEU A 133 13.92 -8.66 -18.96
C LEU A 133 14.63 -10.03 -19.04
N GLY A 134 13.98 -11.09 -19.53
CA GLY A 134 14.49 -12.46 -19.45
C GLY A 134 14.44 -13.00 -18.02
N ASP A 135 15.35 -13.91 -17.67
CA ASP A 135 15.46 -14.46 -16.32
C ASP A 135 15.94 -13.38 -15.36
N LEU A 136 15.16 -13.13 -14.32
CA LEU A 136 15.52 -12.13 -13.30
C LEU A 136 16.75 -12.60 -12.53
N ARG A 137 17.70 -11.70 -12.31
CA ARG A 137 18.99 -11.97 -11.64
C ARG A 137 19.20 -11.13 -10.41
N LYS A 138 18.88 -9.82 -10.47
CA LYS A 138 19.17 -8.87 -9.41
C LYS A 138 18.03 -7.86 -9.26
N VAL A 139 17.65 -7.59 -8.00
CA VAL A 139 16.72 -6.52 -7.65
C VAL A 139 17.36 -5.63 -6.59
N LEU A 140 17.22 -4.32 -6.74
CA LEU A 140 17.59 -3.33 -5.74
C LEU A 140 16.37 -2.46 -5.49
N VAL A 141 15.92 -2.39 -4.25
CA VAL A 141 14.82 -1.52 -3.83
C VAL A 141 15.27 -0.73 -2.60
N GLU A 142 15.03 0.57 -2.64
CA GLU A 142 15.46 1.50 -1.59
C GLU A 142 14.29 2.40 -1.24
N TYR A 143 14.05 2.64 0.07
CA TYR A 143 13.05 3.57 0.53
C TYR A 143 13.62 4.41 1.68
N ASN A 144 14.00 5.63 1.38
CA ASN A 144 14.68 6.53 2.29
C ASN A 144 13.83 7.77 2.59
N GLN A 145 13.79 8.15 3.86
CA GLN A 145 13.13 9.32 4.42
C GLN A 145 13.99 9.90 5.56
N ASP A 146 13.78 11.15 5.95
CA ASP A 146 14.51 11.78 7.09
C ASP A 146 13.59 12.25 8.24
N TRP A 147 12.30 12.13 8.10
CA TRP A 147 11.33 12.74 9.02
C TRP A 147 11.38 12.23 10.46
N LEU A 148 12.00 11.08 10.72
CA LEU A 148 12.28 10.52 12.04
C LEU A 148 13.75 10.66 12.45
N MET A 149 14.57 11.46 11.76
CA MET A 149 15.97 11.70 12.09
C MET A 149 16.17 12.27 13.51
N THR A 150 15.19 12.98 14.02
CA THR A 150 15.15 13.49 15.39
C THR A 150 14.01 12.87 16.18
N ARG A 151 13.98 13.09 17.50
CA ARG A 151 12.92 12.60 18.40
C ARG A 151 11.59 13.35 18.19
N ALA A 152 11.03 13.26 16.99
CA ALA A 152 9.78 13.90 16.62
C ALA A 152 8.58 13.49 17.53
N GLU A 153 8.63 12.27 18.09
CA GLU A 153 7.68 11.75 19.07
C GLU A 153 7.62 12.60 20.35
N GLN A 154 8.71 13.28 20.73
CA GLN A 154 8.76 14.16 21.89
C GLN A 154 8.29 15.59 21.62
N SER A 155 8.18 15.99 20.36
CA SER A 155 7.72 17.32 19.94
C SER A 155 6.21 17.41 19.70
N GLY A 156 5.43 16.39 20.11
CA GLY A 156 3.98 16.34 19.93
C GLY A 156 3.53 15.87 18.54
N ASN A 157 4.45 15.35 17.70
CA ASN A 157 4.09 14.76 16.43
C ASN A 157 3.34 13.43 16.67
N LYS A 158 2.02 13.47 16.44
CA LYS A 158 1.14 12.31 16.66
C LYS A 158 1.52 11.10 15.81
N GLN A 159 2.02 11.31 14.59
CA GLN A 159 2.42 10.24 13.69
C GLN A 159 3.69 9.54 14.16
N ALA A 160 4.69 10.29 14.64
CA ALA A 160 5.87 9.74 15.28
C ALA A 160 5.51 9.03 16.59
N GLY A 161 4.66 9.62 17.41
CA GLY A 161 4.32 9.12 18.74
C GLY A 161 3.73 7.71 18.78
N TRP A 162 2.98 7.29 17.74
CA TRP A 162 2.48 5.91 17.71
C TRP A 162 3.40 4.94 16.94
N ARG A 163 4.15 5.44 15.92
CA ARG A 163 5.06 4.60 15.11
C ARG A 163 6.31 4.17 15.88
N THR A 164 6.79 4.99 16.81
CA THR A 164 7.96 4.67 17.65
C THR A 164 7.59 3.94 18.94
N ASP A 165 6.30 3.72 19.21
CA ASP A 165 5.81 2.97 20.37
C ASP A 165 5.57 1.49 19.98
N PRO A 166 6.35 0.52 20.54
CA PRO A 166 6.18 -0.91 20.23
C PRO A 166 4.78 -1.44 20.51
N LYS A 167 4.06 -0.84 21.48
CA LYS A 167 2.69 -1.26 21.83
C LYS A 167 1.65 -0.88 20.78
N ARG A 168 1.99 0.04 19.87
CA ARG A 168 1.08 0.59 18.86
C ARG A 168 1.55 0.31 17.43
N ALA A 169 2.84 0.33 17.19
CA ALA A 169 3.45 0.05 15.89
C ALA A 169 3.65 -1.44 15.62
N GLY A 170 3.97 -2.22 16.67
CA GLY A 170 4.37 -3.61 16.56
C GLY A 170 5.87 -3.78 16.77
N ILE A 171 6.46 -4.78 16.13
CA ILE A 171 7.86 -5.17 16.35
C ILE A 171 8.87 -4.35 15.54
N SER A 172 8.43 -3.45 14.68
CA SER A 172 9.29 -2.65 13.80
C SER A 172 8.66 -1.28 13.55
N CYS A 173 9.48 -0.25 13.42
CA CYS A 173 9.10 1.08 12.98
C CYS A 173 9.42 1.25 11.48
N CYS A 174 10.68 1.31 11.11
CA CYS A 174 11.13 1.60 9.75
C CYS A 174 10.72 0.49 8.76
N VAL A 175 11.06 -0.76 9.03
CA VAL A 175 10.68 -1.87 8.13
C VAL A 175 9.15 -2.03 8.10
N GLY A 176 8.47 -1.93 9.25
CA GLY A 176 7.01 -2.04 9.36
C GLY A 176 6.27 -0.91 8.62
N ASP A 177 6.80 0.30 8.61
CA ASP A 177 6.17 1.45 7.94
C ASP A 177 6.53 1.53 6.45
N ILE A 178 7.81 1.56 6.09
CA ILE A 178 8.27 1.80 4.72
C ILE A 178 8.91 0.57 4.05
N GLY A 179 9.55 -0.31 4.80
CA GLY A 179 10.11 -1.56 4.26
C GLY A 179 9.04 -2.48 3.65
N THR A 180 7.85 -2.54 4.25
CA THR A 180 6.69 -3.29 3.72
C THR A 180 6.25 -2.79 2.35
N HIS A 181 6.27 -1.48 2.10
CA HIS A 181 6.00 -0.91 0.79
C HIS A 181 7.06 -1.31 -0.24
N ALA A 182 8.35 -1.25 0.15
CA ALA A 182 9.46 -1.62 -0.73
C ALA A 182 9.39 -3.11 -1.12
N ALA A 183 9.11 -3.98 -0.15
CA ALA A 183 8.93 -5.42 -0.38
C ALA A 183 7.74 -5.70 -1.31
N ASN A 184 6.58 -5.07 -1.04
CA ASN A 184 5.40 -5.24 -1.88
C ASN A 184 5.61 -4.74 -3.32
N LEU A 185 6.24 -3.57 -3.50
CA LEU A 185 6.57 -3.04 -4.82
C LEU A 185 7.48 -4.00 -5.60
N LEU A 186 8.49 -4.55 -4.93
CA LEU A 186 9.41 -5.53 -5.50
C LEU A 186 8.66 -6.78 -5.97
N GLU A 187 7.88 -7.43 -5.09
CA GLU A 187 7.14 -8.64 -5.41
C GLU A 187 6.10 -8.39 -6.51
N PHE A 188 5.42 -7.24 -6.47
CA PHE A 188 4.43 -6.86 -7.48
C PHE A 188 5.03 -6.74 -8.88
N ILE A 189 6.19 -6.08 -9.02
CA ILE A 189 6.85 -5.92 -10.33
C ILE A 189 7.55 -7.21 -10.77
N ALA A 190 8.31 -7.84 -9.86
CA ALA A 190 9.07 -9.07 -10.19
C ALA A 190 8.16 -10.27 -10.45
N GLY A 191 6.93 -10.29 -9.90
CA GLY A 191 6.04 -11.44 -9.95
C GLY A 191 6.61 -12.67 -9.24
N LYS A 192 7.52 -12.46 -8.29
CA LYS A 192 8.26 -13.49 -7.55
C LYS A 192 8.26 -13.16 -6.07
N PRO A 193 7.80 -14.07 -5.20
CA PRO A 193 7.85 -13.85 -3.75
C PRO A 193 9.27 -13.88 -3.22
N ILE A 194 9.47 -13.15 -2.13
CA ILE A 194 10.68 -13.22 -1.30
C ILE A 194 10.62 -14.55 -0.55
N GLN A 195 11.65 -15.40 -0.70
CA GLN A 195 11.75 -16.71 -0.06
C GLN A 195 12.54 -16.68 1.26
N SER A 196 13.59 -15.86 1.31
CA SER A 196 14.39 -15.72 2.51
C SER A 196 15.09 -14.38 2.56
N VAL A 197 15.38 -13.95 3.78
CA VAL A 197 16.04 -12.68 4.09
C VAL A 197 17.21 -12.89 5.03
N CYS A 198 18.21 -11.98 4.95
CA CYS A 198 19.21 -11.76 5.96
C CYS A 198 19.22 -10.27 6.24
N ALA A 199 18.81 -9.86 7.42
CA ALA A 199 18.54 -8.47 7.76
C ALA A 199 19.51 -7.97 8.85
N ASP A 200 19.99 -6.75 8.66
CA ASP A 200 20.65 -5.92 9.65
C ASP A 200 19.73 -4.73 9.94
N LEU A 201 19.14 -4.73 11.15
CA LEU A 201 18.24 -3.68 11.62
C LEU A 201 18.95 -2.85 12.68
N SER A 202 18.89 -1.55 12.55
CA SER A 202 19.58 -0.62 13.44
C SER A 202 18.61 0.41 14.04
N THR A 203 18.97 0.89 15.23
CA THR A 203 18.30 1.98 15.91
C THR A 203 19.36 3.06 16.24
N PHE A 204 19.44 4.10 15.43
CA PHE A 204 20.41 5.17 15.58
C PHE A 204 19.95 6.29 16.50
N VAL A 205 18.64 6.58 16.53
CA VAL A 205 18.12 7.65 17.38
C VAL A 205 18.02 7.19 18.82
N THR A 206 18.89 7.72 19.67
CA THR A 206 19.00 7.35 21.09
C THR A 206 17.64 7.36 21.81
N GLY A 207 17.33 6.26 22.50
CA GLY A 207 16.13 6.10 23.33
C GLY A 207 14.90 5.60 22.56
N ARG A 208 15.02 5.23 21.30
CA ARG A 208 14.04 4.41 20.59
C ARG A 208 14.30 2.92 20.86
N GLU A 209 13.23 2.13 20.79
CA GLU A 209 13.28 0.68 20.95
C GLU A 209 13.16 -0.04 19.59
N LEU A 210 12.52 0.61 18.62
CA LEU A 210 12.30 0.06 17.29
C LEU A 210 13.35 0.56 16.29
N ASP A 211 13.52 -0.19 15.21
CA ASP A 211 14.39 0.13 14.10
C ASP A 211 14.03 1.46 13.43
N ASP A 212 15.03 2.24 13.06
CA ASP A 212 14.91 3.43 12.23
C ASP A 212 15.71 3.33 10.92
N ASP A 213 16.45 2.22 10.74
CA ASP A 213 17.23 1.86 9.56
C ASP A 213 17.27 0.34 9.36
N ALA A 214 17.34 -0.11 8.11
CA ALA A 214 17.47 -1.52 7.78
C ALA A 214 18.17 -1.77 6.44
N ASN A 215 19.08 -2.78 6.45
CA ASN A 215 19.75 -3.31 5.27
C ASN A 215 19.44 -4.80 5.15
N ILE A 216 18.75 -5.21 4.09
CA ILE A 216 18.19 -6.55 3.96
C ILE A 216 18.64 -7.20 2.66
N LEU A 217 19.35 -8.33 2.75
CA LEU A 217 19.65 -9.19 1.61
C LEU A 217 18.47 -10.13 1.36
N LEU A 218 18.07 -10.27 0.10
CA LEU A 218 16.89 -11.02 -0.33
C LEU A 218 17.25 -12.20 -1.23
N ARG A 219 16.46 -13.27 -1.12
CA ARG A 219 16.38 -14.35 -2.10
C ARG A 219 14.94 -14.44 -2.59
N LEU A 220 14.75 -14.37 -3.91
CA LEU A 220 13.45 -14.48 -4.54
C LEU A 220 13.27 -15.89 -5.11
N GLU A 221 12.01 -16.28 -5.24
CA GLU A 221 11.65 -17.51 -5.96
C GLU A 221 12.23 -17.47 -7.40
N GLY A 222 12.81 -18.59 -7.82
CA GLY A 222 13.51 -18.69 -9.12
C GLY A 222 14.96 -18.25 -9.06
N GLY A 223 15.52 -17.94 -7.87
CA GLY A 223 16.96 -17.77 -7.67
C GLY A 223 17.50 -16.35 -7.84
N ALA A 224 16.66 -15.38 -8.20
CA ALA A 224 17.08 -13.98 -8.22
C ALA A 224 17.48 -13.51 -6.82
N LYS A 225 18.47 -12.61 -6.74
CA LYS A 225 18.95 -12.03 -5.48
C LYS A 225 18.63 -10.55 -5.43
N GLY A 226 18.37 -10.03 -4.24
CA GLY A 226 18.05 -8.63 -4.08
C GLY A 226 18.66 -8.01 -2.84
N THR A 227 18.50 -6.70 -2.77
CA THR A 227 18.76 -5.89 -1.60
C THR A 227 17.58 -4.95 -1.41
N LEU A 228 17.06 -4.89 -0.19
CA LEU A 228 16.11 -3.89 0.26
C LEU A 228 16.78 -3.04 1.32
N VAL A 229 16.82 -1.75 1.10
CA VAL A 229 17.30 -0.77 2.08
C VAL A 229 16.13 0.13 2.43
N CYS A 230 15.91 0.39 3.71
CA CYS A 230 14.96 1.41 4.14
C CYS A 230 15.49 2.16 5.36
N SER A 231 15.29 3.47 5.37
CA SER A 231 15.75 4.35 6.42
C SER A 231 14.75 5.49 6.64
N GLN A 232 14.44 5.80 7.90
CA GLN A 232 13.63 6.97 8.26
C GLN A 232 14.51 8.10 8.87
N ILE A 233 15.83 7.93 8.74
CA ILE A 233 16.85 8.85 9.26
C ILE A 233 17.87 9.27 8.19
N ALA A 234 17.60 8.98 6.92
CA ALA A 234 18.46 9.34 5.79
C ALA A 234 18.36 10.84 5.50
N CYS A 235 19.25 11.62 6.09
CA CYS A 235 19.23 13.09 6.08
C CYS A 235 19.08 13.68 4.67
N GLY A 236 18.05 14.52 4.48
CA GLY A 236 17.76 15.20 3.21
C GLY A 236 16.87 14.40 2.25
N GLU A 237 16.48 13.18 2.60
CA GLU A 237 15.56 12.37 1.81
C GLU A 237 14.11 12.58 2.26
N GLU A 238 13.25 13.06 1.37
CA GLU A 238 11.84 13.33 1.69
C GLU A 238 11.00 12.06 1.63
N ASN A 239 10.95 11.40 0.47
CA ASN A 239 10.16 10.17 0.24
C ASN A 239 10.72 9.38 -0.95
N ASN A 240 11.97 8.99 -0.86
CA ASN A 240 12.74 8.41 -1.96
C ASN A 240 12.58 6.89 -2.02
N LEU A 241 11.49 6.42 -2.66
CA LEU A 241 11.31 5.01 -3.00
C LEU A 241 11.78 4.79 -4.44
N THR A 242 12.79 3.95 -4.63
CA THR A 242 13.34 3.58 -5.93
C THR A 242 13.43 2.07 -6.09
N ILE A 243 13.29 1.59 -7.33
CA ILE A 243 13.49 0.18 -7.65
C ILE A 243 14.25 0.01 -8.97
N ARG A 244 15.20 -0.94 -8.98
CA ARG A 244 15.96 -1.36 -10.16
C ARG A 244 15.91 -2.89 -10.26
N ILE A 245 15.50 -3.40 -11.42
CA ILE A 245 15.40 -4.83 -11.67
C ILE A 245 16.25 -5.17 -12.91
N TYR A 246 17.06 -6.21 -12.80
CA TYR A 246 17.97 -6.66 -13.85
C TYR A 246 17.74 -8.14 -14.14
N GLY A 247 17.55 -8.45 -15.42
CA GLY A 247 17.44 -9.79 -15.94
C GLY A 247 18.52 -10.13 -16.95
N SER A 248 18.38 -11.26 -17.63
CA SER A 248 19.34 -11.73 -18.64
C SER A 248 19.26 -10.98 -19.98
N ARG A 249 18.12 -10.29 -20.25
CA ARG A 249 17.88 -9.58 -21.52
C ARG A 249 17.68 -8.07 -21.35
N GLY A 250 17.52 -7.60 -20.13
CA GLY A 250 17.35 -6.18 -19.90
C GLY A 250 17.20 -5.85 -18.43
N GLY A 251 17.02 -4.57 -18.15
CA GLY A 251 16.73 -4.03 -16.83
C GLY A 251 15.70 -2.91 -16.87
N LEU A 252 15.16 -2.56 -15.74
CA LEU A 252 14.27 -1.41 -15.56
C LEU A 252 14.62 -0.63 -14.29
N GLU A 253 14.19 0.63 -14.27
CA GLU A 253 14.38 1.54 -13.15
C GLU A 253 13.19 2.47 -13.04
N TRP A 254 12.66 2.62 -11.83
CA TRP A 254 11.57 3.52 -11.51
C TRP A 254 11.83 4.20 -10.17
N ALA A 255 11.40 5.45 -10.03
CA ALA A 255 11.50 6.25 -8.81
C ALA A 255 10.16 6.95 -8.51
N GLN A 256 9.75 6.93 -7.25
CA GLN A 256 8.51 7.56 -6.80
C GLN A 256 8.54 9.09 -6.91
N GLN A 257 9.71 9.70 -6.79
CA GLN A 257 9.87 11.17 -6.93
C GLN A 257 9.74 11.65 -8.39
N ASP A 258 9.88 10.74 -9.38
CA ASP A 258 9.50 10.97 -10.79
C ASP A 258 8.65 9.78 -11.30
N PRO A 259 7.41 9.62 -10.78
CA PRO A 259 6.63 8.41 -11.01
C PRO A 259 6.13 8.28 -12.45
N ASN A 260 6.20 9.36 -13.22
CA ASN A 260 5.78 9.41 -14.63
C ASN A 260 6.88 9.04 -15.62
N THR A 261 8.01 8.55 -15.12
CA THR A 261 9.16 8.08 -15.90
C THR A 261 9.51 6.64 -15.51
N LEU A 262 9.63 5.76 -16.50
CA LEU A 262 10.20 4.42 -16.36
C LEU A 262 11.36 4.30 -17.34
N ILE A 263 12.53 3.90 -16.85
CA ILE A 263 13.70 3.64 -17.70
C ILE A 263 13.76 2.14 -18.00
N PHE A 264 13.62 1.77 -19.26
CA PHE A 264 13.84 0.40 -19.74
C PHE A 264 15.20 0.31 -20.44
N LYS A 265 15.99 -0.70 -20.08
CA LYS A 265 17.38 -0.90 -20.51
C LYS A 265 17.50 -2.26 -21.22
N PRO A 266 17.13 -2.39 -22.51
CA PRO A 266 17.32 -3.62 -23.24
C PRO A 266 18.81 -3.94 -23.42
N HIS A 267 19.20 -5.23 -23.32
CA HIS A 267 20.58 -5.63 -23.55
C HIS A 267 20.97 -5.41 -25.00
N GLY A 268 22.12 -4.79 -25.25
CA GLY A 268 22.65 -4.55 -26.61
C GLY A 268 21.93 -3.43 -27.38
N ALA A 269 21.05 -2.65 -26.76
CA ALA A 269 20.35 -1.52 -27.37
C ALA A 269 20.32 -0.28 -26.45
N PRO A 270 20.05 0.91 -27.00
CA PRO A 270 19.92 2.14 -26.20
C PRO A 270 18.81 2.02 -25.15
N ARG A 271 19.03 2.62 -23.97
CA ARG A 271 17.97 2.73 -22.97
C ARG A 271 16.80 3.56 -23.49
N GLN A 272 15.61 3.17 -23.09
CA GLN A 272 14.35 3.83 -23.45
C GLN A 272 13.78 4.55 -22.22
N ILE A 273 13.25 5.73 -22.43
CA ILE A 273 12.52 6.51 -21.40
C ILE A 273 11.05 6.39 -21.76
N LEU A 274 10.29 5.67 -20.93
CA LEU A 274 8.85 5.48 -21.08
C LEU A 274 8.12 6.47 -20.17
N ARG A 275 7.07 7.10 -20.71
CA ARG A 275 6.32 8.17 -20.02
C ARG A 275 4.85 7.81 -19.91
N THR A 276 4.23 8.15 -18.76
CA THR A 276 2.78 8.00 -18.51
C THR A 276 1.96 8.70 -19.59
N GLY A 277 0.76 8.18 -19.88
CA GLY A 277 -0.20 8.77 -20.82
C GLY A 277 0.05 8.45 -22.29
N ASN A 278 1.06 7.64 -22.62
CA ASN A 278 1.40 7.32 -24.00
C ASN A 278 0.80 5.99 -24.48
N GLY A 279 0.46 5.92 -25.78
CA GLY A 279 -0.20 4.75 -26.37
C GLY A 279 0.65 3.47 -26.46
N TYR A 280 1.97 3.56 -26.31
CA TYR A 280 2.87 2.39 -26.27
C TYR A 280 2.89 1.65 -24.95
N LEU A 281 2.25 2.18 -23.90
CA LEU A 281 2.16 1.52 -22.60
C LEU A 281 1.21 0.31 -22.66
N SER A 282 1.39 -0.63 -21.75
CA SER A 282 0.50 -1.78 -21.60
C SER A 282 -0.94 -1.37 -21.31
N GLU A 283 -1.89 -2.24 -21.61
CA GLU A 283 -3.30 -1.99 -21.34
C GLU A 283 -3.56 -1.72 -19.86
N ALA A 284 -2.95 -2.49 -18.95
CA ALA A 284 -3.07 -2.29 -17.51
C ALA A 284 -2.58 -0.92 -17.03
N ALA A 285 -1.52 -0.38 -17.66
CA ALA A 285 -1.04 0.97 -17.36
C ALA A 285 -1.98 2.04 -17.92
N ARG A 286 -2.42 1.91 -19.18
CA ARG A 286 -3.34 2.85 -19.81
C ARG A 286 -4.70 2.90 -19.12
N ALA A 287 -5.20 1.75 -18.68
CA ALA A 287 -6.49 1.65 -17.98
C ALA A 287 -6.52 2.43 -16.66
N VAL A 288 -5.39 2.69 -16.02
CA VAL A 288 -5.31 3.44 -14.75
C VAL A 288 -4.75 4.85 -14.91
N THR A 289 -4.37 5.24 -16.11
CA THR A 289 -3.93 6.60 -16.42
C THR A 289 -5.15 7.52 -16.61
N ARG A 290 -5.14 8.68 -15.98
CA ARG A 290 -6.24 9.66 -15.97
C ARG A 290 -5.92 10.89 -16.81
N THR A 291 -4.63 11.24 -16.90
CA THR A 291 -4.19 12.45 -17.58
C THR A 291 -3.58 12.14 -18.96
N PRO A 292 -3.67 13.07 -19.93
CA PRO A 292 -2.99 12.93 -21.21
C PRO A 292 -1.46 12.93 -21.06
N ALA A 293 -0.76 12.46 -22.09
CA ALA A 293 0.70 12.51 -22.14
C ALA A 293 1.24 13.91 -21.85
N GLY A 294 2.30 13.99 -21.04
CA GLY A 294 2.90 15.25 -20.61
C GLY A 294 2.29 15.87 -19.35
N HIS A 295 1.19 15.35 -18.83
CA HIS A 295 0.56 15.81 -17.58
C HIS A 295 0.87 14.79 -16.48
N PRO A 296 1.46 15.19 -15.34
CA PRO A 296 1.86 14.28 -14.29
C PRO A 296 0.66 13.75 -13.50
N GLU A 297 0.73 12.47 -13.14
CA GLU A 297 -0.07 11.85 -12.08
C GLU A 297 0.84 11.52 -10.89
N GLY A 298 0.27 11.43 -9.69
CA GLY A 298 1.05 11.28 -8.48
C GLY A 298 0.45 10.34 -7.46
N TYR A 299 0.72 10.67 -6.21
CA TYR A 299 0.42 9.84 -5.05
C TYR A 299 -1.10 9.62 -4.83
N LEU A 300 -1.91 10.66 -5.07
CA LEU A 300 -3.37 10.57 -4.93
C LEU A 300 -3.99 9.65 -5.97
N GLU A 301 -3.56 9.77 -7.22
CA GLU A 301 -4.04 8.94 -8.33
C GLU A 301 -3.62 7.47 -8.15
N ALA A 302 -2.44 7.22 -7.58
CA ALA A 302 -1.99 5.87 -7.25
C ALA A 302 -2.89 5.24 -6.18
N PHE A 303 -3.25 5.96 -5.13
CA PHE A 303 -4.25 5.51 -4.16
C PHE A 303 -5.62 5.29 -4.82
N ALA A 304 -6.09 6.25 -5.60
CA ALA A 304 -7.37 6.16 -6.30
C ALA A 304 -7.45 4.93 -7.21
N THR A 305 -6.33 4.50 -7.79
CA THR A 305 -6.27 3.28 -8.59
C THR A 305 -6.60 2.02 -7.77
N ILE A 306 -6.13 1.94 -6.52
CA ILE A 306 -6.49 0.82 -5.61
C ILE A 306 -8.00 0.85 -5.34
N TYR A 307 -8.56 2.02 -5.00
CA TYR A 307 -9.99 2.18 -4.76
C TYR A 307 -10.82 1.79 -5.98
N ARG A 308 -10.47 2.28 -7.16
CA ARG A 308 -11.18 1.98 -8.41
C ARG A 308 -11.17 0.48 -8.72
N SER A 309 -10.03 -0.19 -8.59
CA SER A 309 -9.91 -1.63 -8.78
C SER A 309 -10.78 -2.41 -7.78
N PHE A 310 -10.81 -1.96 -6.53
CA PHE A 310 -11.61 -2.57 -5.47
C PHE A 310 -13.12 -2.38 -5.70
N ILE A 311 -13.55 -1.17 -6.04
CA ILE A 311 -14.96 -0.85 -6.36
C ILE A 311 -15.43 -1.65 -7.58
N ALA A 312 -14.60 -1.77 -8.61
CA ALA A 312 -14.90 -2.60 -9.77
C ALA A 312 -15.16 -4.06 -9.37
N ASP A 313 -14.38 -4.62 -8.46
CA ASP A 313 -14.59 -5.98 -7.96
C ASP A 313 -15.84 -6.12 -7.09
N ILE A 314 -16.22 -5.10 -6.31
CA ILE A 314 -17.52 -5.08 -5.60
C ILE A 314 -18.67 -5.16 -6.62
N ARG A 315 -18.64 -4.37 -7.69
CA ARG A 315 -19.64 -4.38 -8.76
C ARG A 315 -19.70 -5.75 -9.46
N ARG A 316 -18.53 -6.28 -9.87
CA ARG A 316 -18.45 -7.62 -10.48
C ARG A 316 -19.10 -8.69 -9.60
N ARG A 317 -18.83 -8.65 -8.29
CA ARG A 317 -19.41 -9.61 -7.36
C ARG A 317 -20.94 -9.50 -7.26
N ARG A 318 -21.49 -8.28 -7.32
CA ARG A 318 -22.94 -8.06 -7.39
C ARG A 318 -23.58 -8.64 -8.66
N GLU A 319 -22.82 -8.64 -9.74
CA GLU A 319 -23.19 -9.24 -11.03
C GLU A 319 -22.94 -10.76 -11.10
N GLY A 320 -22.47 -11.39 -10.00
CA GLY A 320 -22.12 -12.82 -9.95
C GLY A 320 -20.81 -13.17 -10.66
N LEU A 321 -19.99 -12.18 -11.01
CA LEU A 321 -18.71 -12.37 -11.67
C LEU A 321 -17.58 -12.52 -10.66
N ALA A 322 -16.55 -13.29 -11.02
CA ALA A 322 -15.35 -13.43 -10.19
C ALA A 322 -14.56 -12.11 -10.10
N PRO A 323 -14.06 -11.72 -8.91
CA PRO A 323 -13.23 -10.54 -8.75
C PRO A 323 -11.87 -10.71 -9.46
N LEU A 324 -11.34 -9.63 -10.03
CA LEU A 324 -10.03 -9.63 -10.71
C LEU A 324 -8.86 -9.54 -9.73
N ARG A 325 -9.08 -8.91 -8.58
CA ARG A 325 -8.10 -8.71 -7.49
C ARG A 325 -6.80 -8.03 -7.94
N ASP A 326 -6.92 -6.98 -8.78
CA ASP A 326 -5.78 -6.20 -9.24
C ASP A 326 -5.43 -5.08 -8.23
N TYR A 327 -5.33 -5.46 -6.97
CA TYR A 327 -4.93 -4.66 -5.81
C TYR A 327 -4.27 -5.57 -4.76
N PRO A 328 -3.44 -5.03 -3.85
CA PRO A 328 -2.80 -5.82 -2.80
C PRO A 328 -3.82 -6.48 -1.87
N SER A 329 -3.62 -7.74 -1.60
CA SER A 329 -4.49 -8.62 -0.80
C SER A 329 -3.99 -8.79 0.64
N ALA A 330 -4.77 -9.48 1.48
CA ALA A 330 -4.31 -9.90 2.80
C ALA A 330 -3.09 -10.85 2.72
N ARG A 331 -2.99 -11.70 1.68
CA ARG A 331 -1.81 -12.56 1.48
C ARG A 331 -0.54 -11.77 1.19
N ASP A 332 -0.67 -10.67 0.43
CA ASP A 332 0.47 -9.79 0.16
C ASP A 332 0.94 -9.08 1.44
N GLY A 333 0.02 -8.78 2.37
CA GLY A 333 0.36 -8.20 3.65
C GLY A 333 0.91 -9.19 4.69
N LEU A 334 0.67 -10.49 4.53
CA LEU A 334 1.22 -11.55 5.40
C LEU A 334 2.68 -11.87 5.06
N ARG A 335 3.10 -11.67 3.84
CA ARG A 335 4.48 -11.92 3.36
C ARG A 335 5.47 -10.90 3.87
#